data_3a7ae4bb3537c4f8e24b0a26c1a48e1e
#
_entry.id   3a7ae4bb3537c4f8e24b0a26c1a48e1e
#
_cell.length_a   1.000
_cell.length_b   1.000
_cell.length_c   1.000
_cell.angle_alpha   90.00
_cell.angle_beta   90.00
_cell.angle_gamma   90.00
#
_symmetry.space_group_name_H-M   'P 1'
#
loop_
_entity.id
_entity.type
_entity.pdbx_description
1 polymer ?
#
loop_
_entity_poly.entity_id
_entity_poly.type
_entity_poly.pdbx_seq_one_letter_code
_entity_poly.pdbx_strand_id
1 'polypeptide(L)'
;MREINVSTLTDVIERLCIEANEHLPEDVKCAIRDCRACEDGEIAQGVLDNIIENYEIADSENVPICQDTGMACVFLEIGQDVHLVGGDLAEAVDEGVRRGYTNGYLRKSVVKDPVRRGNTGDNTPAMLYTEIVPGENIKITVGPKGFGSENMSQIRMFKPSAGLQGIKDFIIEAVETAGPNPCPPMVVGVGIGGTFDKCALLAKKALMRPLDSSNPDPFYADLEKEMLEKINELGIGPQGFGGKTTAIGLNIETMPTHIAGMPCAVNINCHVTRHKMEVI
;
A
#
# COMPACT_ATOMS: atom_id res chain seq x y z
N MET A 1 14.93 1.10 29.58
CA MET A 1 14.17 2.02 28.68
C MET A 1 15.20 2.61 27.73
N ARG A 2 15.02 2.40 26.44
CA ARG A 2 15.96 2.89 25.41
C ARG A 2 15.52 4.28 24.96
N GLU A 3 16.40 5.27 25.05
CA GLU A 3 16.10 6.61 24.53
C GLU A 3 16.41 6.67 23.04
N ILE A 4 15.46 7.17 22.26
CA ILE A 4 15.61 7.42 20.83
C ILE A 4 15.23 8.87 20.55
N ASN A 5 16.17 9.64 19.96
CA ASN A 5 15.86 11.01 19.56
C ASN A 5 14.96 11.01 18.32
N VAL A 6 13.91 11.81 18.35
CA VAL A 6 12.97 11.92 17.22
C VAL A 6 13.61 12.38 15.93
N SER A 7 14.76 13.09 16.00
CA SER A 7 15.53 13.45 14.81
C SER A 7 16.03 12.23 14.03
N THR A 8 16.31 11.11 14.71
CA THR A 8 16.67 9.85 14.03
C THR A 8 15.53 9.34 13.16
N LEU A 9 14.27 9.46 13.67
CA LEU A 9 13.11 9.10 12.86
C LEU A 9 12.97 10.03 11.65
N THR A 10 13.18 11.33 11.83
CA THR A 10 13.18 12.33 10.75
C THR A 10 14.10 11.91 9.61
N ASP A 11 15.36 11.61 9.93
CA ASP A 11 16.40 11.27 8.94
C ASP A 11 16.06 9.94 8.21
N VAL A 12 15.57 8.95 8.96
CA VAL A 12 15.14 7.66 8.38
C VAL A 12 13.93 7.86 7.46
N ILE A 13 12.92 8.61 7.90
CA ILE A 13 11.70 8.84 7.10
C ILE A 13 12.01 9.63 5.83
N GLU A 14 12.90 10.65 5.89
CA GLU A 14 13.39 11.36 4.72
C GLU A 14 13.94 10.40 3.67
N ARG A 15 14.87 9.54 4.07
CA ARG A 15 15.48 8.55 3.18
C ARG A 15 14.48 7.54 2.64
N LEU A 16 13.63 6.97 3.50
CA LEU A 16 12.62 5.99 3.07
C LEU A 16 11.58 6.58 2.11
N CYS A 17 11.23 7.86 2.23
CA CYS A 17 10.36 8.55 1.26
C CYS A 17 10.97 8.56 -0.14
N ILE A 18 12.27 8.83 -0.24
CA ILE A 18 13.00 8.87 -1.51
C ILE A 18 13.14 7.46 -2.08
N GLU A 19 13.73 6.55 -1.32
CA GLU A 19 13.99 5.16 -1.74
C GLU A 19 12.71 4.42 -2.15
N ALA A 20 11.59 4.64 -1.43
CA ALA A 20 10.33 4.01 -1.79
C ALA A 20 9.76 4.52 -3.12
N ASN A 21 10.06 5.75 -3.52
CA ASN A 21 9.60 6.32 -4.78
C ASN A 21 10.50 5.97 -5.98
N GLU A 22 11.76 5.64 -5.74
CA GLU A 22 12.75 5.34 -6.78
C GLU A 22 12.91 3.83 -7.02
N HIS A 23 12.71 3.00 -5.99
CA HIS A 23 13.01 1.57 -6.04
C HIS A 23 11.81 0.72 -5.64
N LEU A 24 11.24 -0.03 -6.59
CA LEU A 24 10.23 -1.05 -6.25
C LEU A 24 10.83 -2.16 -5.38
N PRO A 25 10.04 -2.73 -4.44
CA PRO A 25 10.42 -3.95 -3.74
C PRO A 25 10.68 -5.11 -4.72
N GLU A 26 11.62 -6.00 -4.40
CA GLU A 26 12.02 -7.07 -5.32
C GLU A 26 10.92 -8.11 -5.53
N ASP A 27 10.11 -8.40 -4.52
CA ASP A 27 8.93 -9.27 -4.63
C ASP A 27 7.92 -8.75 -5.67
N VAL A 28 7.73 -7.43 -5.74
CA VAL A 28 6.87 -6.78 -6.75
C VAL A 28 7.46 -6.89 -8.15
N LYS A 29 8.77 -6.66 -8.29
CA LYS A 29 9.48 -6.82 -9.57
C LYS A 29 9.40 -8.26 -10.07
N CYS A 30 9.61 -9.24 -9.18
CA CYS A 30 9.46 -10.66 -9.50
C CYS A 30 8.04 -10.98 -9.95
N ALA A 31 7.02 -10.55 -9.21
CA ALA A 31 5.62 -10.78 -9.56
C ALA A 31 5.25 -10.20 -10.94
N ILE A 32 5.76 -9.00 -11.28
CA ILE A 32 5.54 -8.40 -12.61
C ILE A 32 6.22 -9.22 -13.72
N ARG A 33 7.47 -9.66 -13.51
CA ARG A 33 8.20 -10.51 -14.48
C ARG A 33 7.52 -11.86 -14.69
N ASP A 34 7.05 -12.50 -13.62
CA ASP A 34 6.33 -13.77 -13.68
C ASP A 34 5.01 -13.62 -14.46
N CYS A 35 4.27 -12.55 -14.19
CA CYS A 35 3.06 -12.24 -14.96
C CYS A 35 3.37 -12.01 -16.43
N ARG A 36 4.45 -11.27 -16.75
CA ARG A 36 4.89 -11.08 -18.14
C ARG A 36 5.18 -12.40 -18.84
N ALA A 37 5.80 -13.35 -18.14
CA ALA A 37 6.11 -14.67 -18.72
C ALA A 37 4.86 -15.53 -18.96
N CYS A 38 3.78 -15.31 -18.20
CA CYS A 38 2.52 -16.05 -18.29
C CYS A 38 1.48 -15.38 -19.19
N GLU A 39 1.72 -14.16 -19.68
CA GLU A 39 0.80 -13.43 -20.54
C GLU A 39 0.89 -13.86 -22.00
N ASP A 40 -0.26 -14.05 -22.65
CA ASP A 40 -0.31 -14.55 -24.04
C ASP A 40 -0.58 -13.44 -25.09
N GLY A 41 -1.18 -12.32 -24.67
CA GLY A 41 -1.58 -11.24 -25.58
C GLY A 41 -0.42 -10.29 -25.89
N GLU A 42 -0.11 -10.02 -27.16
CA GLU A 42 0.96 -9.10 -27.57
C GLU A 42 0.85 -7.71 -26.94
N ILE A 43 -0.38 -7.16 -26.86
CA ILE A 43 -0.61 -5.84 -26.24
C ILE A 43 -0.32 -5.89 -24.74
N ALA A 44 -0.86 -6.88 -24.03
CA ALA A 44 -0.65 -7.04 -22.60
C ALA A 44 0.84 -7.29 -22.28
N GLN A 45 1.52 -8.11 -23.08
CA GLN A 45 2.95 -8.33 -22.98
C GLN A 45 3.75 -7.03 -23.17
N GLY A 46 3.44 -6.26 -24.22
CA GLY A 46 4.10 -4.98 -24.48
C GLY A 46 3.89 -3.94 -23.38
N VAL A 47 2.70 -3.94 -22.73
CA VAL A 47 2.44 -3.08 -21.58
C VAL A 47 3.29 -3.51 -20.38
N LEU A 48 3.39 -4.81 -20.10
CA LEU A 48 4.23 -5.31 -19.00
C LEU A 48 5.71 -5.07 -19.28
N ASP A 49 6.18 -5.21 -20.53
CA ASP A 49 7.54 -4.85 -20.93
C ASP A 49 7.86 -3.36 -20.65
N ASN A 50 6.93 -2.46 -20.98
CA ASN A 50 7.08 -1.04 -20.66
C ASN A 50 7.11 -0.75 -19.16
N ILE A 51 6.33 -1.49 -18.36
CA ILE A 51 6.36 -1.37 -16.89
C ILE A 51 7.71 -1.84 -16.34
N ILE A 52 8.25 -2.93 -16.88
CA ILE A 52 9.57 -3.45 -16.50
C ILE A 52 10.66 -2.44 -16.84
N GLU A 53 10.70 -1.97 -18.09
CA GLU A 53 11.66 -0.96 -18.52
C GLU A 53 11.59 0.31 -17.66
N ASN A 54 10.37 0.77 -17.31
CA ASN A 54 10.19 1.96 -16.49
C ASN A 54 10.81 1.84 -15.11
N TYR A 55 10.59 0.74 -14.39
CA TYR A 55 11.21 0.59 -13.06
C TYR A 55 12.72 0.32 -13.14
N GLU A 56 13.23 -0.29 -14.21
CA GLU A 56 14.66 -0.48 -14.44
C GLU A 56 15.38 0.85 -14.70
N ILE A 57 14.76 1.74 -15.49
CA ILE A 57 15.24 3.11 -15.67
C ILE A 57 15.24 3.87 -14.36
N ALA A 58 14.13 3.80 -13.62
CA ALA A 58 14.03 4.46 -12.31
C ALA A 58 15.12 4.02 -11.33
N ASP A 59 15.36 2.70 -11.24
CA ASP A 59 16.43 2.12 -10.43
C ASP A 59 17.84 2.60 -10.86
N SER A 60 18.10 2.63 -12.16
CA SER A 60 19.44 2.95 -12.68
C SER A 60 19.78 4.44 -12.60
N GLU A 61 18.77 5.30 -12.76
CA GLU A 61 18.93 6.75 -12.79
C GLU A 61 18.59 7.43 -11.47
N ASN A 62 18.10 6.69 -10.47
CA ASN A 62 17.62 7.20 -9.18
C ASN A 62 16.58 8.33 -9.37
N VAL A 63 15.55 8.01 -10.12
CA VAL A 63 14.42 8.93 -10.39
C VAL A 63 13.09 8.28 -9.98
N PRO A 64 12.06 9.09 -9.65
CA PRO A 64 10.77 8.53 -9.27
C PRO A 64 10.13 7.69 -10.37
N ILE A 65 9.65 6.50 -10.00
CA ILE A 65 9.03 5.52 -10.91
C ILE A 65 7.76 6.08 -11.58
N CYS A 66 7.06 7.00 -10.90
CA CYS A 66 5.78 7.55 -11.34
C CYS A 66 5.67 9.03 -10.96
N GLN A 67 4.94 9.81 -11.77
CA GLN A 67 4.62 11.21 -11.44
C GLN A 67 3.73 11.36 -10.19
N ASP A 68 2.93 10.35 -9.83
CA ASP A 68 2.20 10.32 -8.56
C ASP A 68 3.08 9.69 -7.48
N THR A 69 3.83 10.53 -6.78
CA THR A 69 4.66 10.11 -5.64
C THR A 69 3.86 10.01 -4.33
N GLY A 70 2.55 10.21 -4.41
CA GLY A 70 1.57 9.87 -3.39
C GLY A 70 1.56 10.75 -2.15
N MET A 71 0.69 10.38 -1.20
CA MET A 71 0.78 10.80 0.20
C MET A 71 1.63 9.81 0.98
N ALA A 72 2.49 10.29 1.86
CA ALA A 72 3.28 9.43 2.72
C ALA A 72 2.41 8.79 3.81
N CYS A 73 2.21 7.47 3.73
CA CYS A 73 1.68 6.68 4.84
C CYS A 73 2.88 6.18 5.66
N VAL A 74 2.95 6.60 6.92
CA VAL A 74 4.03 6.23 7.85
C VAL A 74 3.46 5.36 8.95
N PHE A 75 3.94 4.13 9.03
CA PHE A 75 3.58 3.18 10.10
C PHE A 75 4.74 3.05 11.05
N LEU A 76 4.49 3.27 12.32
CA LEU A 76 5.45 3.13 13.41
C LEU A 76 5.00 2.03 14.37
N GLU A 77 5.76 0.95 14.44
CA GLU A 77 5.65 -0.04 15.50
C GLU A 77 6.69 0.33 16.58
N ILE A 78 6.24 0.94 17.65
CA ILE A 78 7.09 1.50 18.71
C ILE A 78 7.19 0.50 19.85
N GLY A 79 8.41 0.07 20.15
CA GLY A 79 8.68 -0.79 21.30
C GLY A 79 8.24 -0.12 22.60
N GLN A 80 7.57 -0.87 23.45
CA GLN A 80 7.01 -0.36 24.73
C GLN A 80 8.11 0.11 25.70
N ASP A 81 9.36 -0.33 25.52
CA ASP A 81 10.52 0.08 26.32
C ASP A 81 11.30 1.25 25.67
N VAL A 82 10.76 1.86 24.61
CA VAL A 82 11.31 3.06 23.98
C VAL A 82 10.81 4.31 24.70
N HIS A 83 11.73 5.26 24.93
CA HIS A 83 11.44 6.62 25.33
C HIS A 83 11.86 7.59 24.24
N LEU A 84 10.89 8.25 23.61
CA LEU A 84 11.14 9.26 22.59
C LEU A 84 11.55 10.58 23.25
N VAL A 85 12.67 11.15 22.80
CA VAL A 85 13.23 12.40 23.30
C VAL A 85 13.54 13.37 22.17
N GLY A 86 13.72 14.64 22.49
CA GLY A 86 14.25 15.64 21.55
C GLY A 86 13.20 16.37 20.71
N GLY A 87 11.90 16.14 20.94
CA GLY A 87 10.84 16.87 20.25
C GLY A 87 9.50 16.11 20.19
N ASP A 88 8.57 16.66 19.43
CA ASP A 88 7.27 16.05 19.14
C ASP A 88 7.40 15.01 18.03
N LEU A 89 6.79 13.84 18.22
CA LEU A 89 6.87 12.73 17.27
C LEU A 89 6.18 13.06 15.94
N ALA A 90 5.00 13.67 15.96
CA ALA A 90 4.26 13.97 14.75
C ALA A 90 4.97 15.04 13.91
N GLU A 91 5.52 16.06 14.58
CA GLU A 91 6.35 17.09 13.93
C GLU A 91 7.63 16.50 13.31
N ALA A 92 8.28 15.55 13.99
CA ALA A 92 9.47 14.89 13.46
C ALA A 92 9.17 14.01 12.24
N VAL A 93 8.02 13.32 12.23
CA VAL A 93 7.55 12.54 11.07
C VAL A 93 7.25 13.48 9.89
N ASP A 94 6.52 14.56 10.12
CA ASP A 94 6.19 15.53 9.08
C ASP A 94 7.45 16.20 8.53
N GLU A 95 8.42 16.51 9.38
CA GLU A 95 9.72 17.04 8.93
C GLU A 95 10.46 16.05 8.04
N GLY A 96 10.47 14.77 8.37
CA GLY A 96 11.07 13.72 7.53
C GLY A 96 10.39 13.65 6.16
N VAL A 97 9.06 13.67 6.11
CA VAL A 97 8.29 13.71 4.86
C VAL A 97 8.58 14.99 4.07
N ARG A 98 8.60 16.16 4.72
CA ARG A 98 8.90 17.44 4.07
C ARG A 98 10.28 17.42 3.40
N ARG A 99 11.30 16.94 4.12
CA ARG A 99 12.65 16.79 3.58
C ARG A 99 12.70 15.79 2.43
N GLY A 100 12.12 14.60 2.60
CA GLY A 100 12.11 13.56 1.59
C GLY A 100 11.47 14.01 0.28
N TYR A 101 10.30 14.68 0.36
CA TYR A 101 9.61 15.18 -0.82
C TYR A 101 10.28 16.41 -1.44
N THR A 102 11.09 17.13 -0.69
CA THR A 102 11.86 18.28 -1.21
C THR A 102 13.17 17.84 -1.83
N ASN A 103 13.96 17.05 -1.10
CA ASN A 103 15.30 16.63 -1.51
C ASN A 103 15.26 15.55 -2.61
N GLY A 104 14.22 14.68 -2.60
CA GLY A 104 13.97 13.68 -3.64
C GLY A 104 13.23 14.22 -4.86
N TYR A 105 12.99 15.54 -4.95
CA TYR A 105 12.25 16.17 -6.05
C TYR A 105 10.87 15.52 -6.31
N LEU A 106 10.24 15.00 -5.25
CA LEU A 106 8.96 14.32 -5.34
C LEU A 106 7.81 15.33 -5.48
N ARG A 107 6.73 14.89 -6.13
CA ARG A 107 5.54 15.73 -6.32
C ARG A 107 4.81 15.96 -5.01
N LYS A 108 4.59 17.24 -4.65
CA LYS A 108 3.86 17.68 -3.47
C LYS A 108 2.37 17.70 -3.79
N SER A 109 1.64 16.66 -3.39
CA SER A 109 0.24 16.42 -3.80
C SER A 109 -0.79 16.72 -2.70
N VAL A 110 -0.33 16.98 -1.45
CA VAL A 110 -1.24 17.21 -0.32
C VAL A 110 -1.87 18.60 -0.37
N VAL A 111 -3.18 18.64 -0.15
CA VAL A 111 -3.96 19.87 -0.09
C VAL A 111 -4.41 20.17 1.34
N LYS A 112 -4.44 21.46 1.71
CA LYS A 112 -4.74 21.94 3.07
C LYS A 112 -6.18 21.65 3.51
N ASP A 113 -7.10 21.61 2.55
CA ASP A 113 -8.52 21.40 2.80
C ASP A 113 -9.11 20.57 1.67
N PRO A 114 -9.87 19.51 1.96
CA PRO A 114 -10.36 18.59 0.93
C PRO A 114 -11.39 19.21 -0.01
N VAL A 115 -12.10 20.25 0.41
CA VAL A 115 -13.15 20.92 -0.38
C VAL A 115 -12.62 22.21 -1.02
N ARG A 116 -12.02 23.11 -0.22
CA ARG A 116 -11.49 24.40 -0.69
C ARG A 116 -10.17 24.27 -1.43
N ARG A 117 -9.50 23.13 -1.30
CA ARG A 117 -8.23 22.81 -1.94
C ARG A 117 -7.07 23.70 -1.43
N GLY A 118 -6.10 23.99 -2.27
CA GLY A 118 -4.89 24.73 -1.87
C GLY A 118 -3.80 23.79 -1.40
N ASN A 119 -2.66 23.78 -2.08
CA ASN A 119 -1.54 22.89 -1.79
C ASN A 119 -0.85 23.27 -0.49
N THR A 120 -0.34 22.29 0.28
CA THR A 120 0.46 22.54 1.48
C THR A 120 1.84 23.08 1.14
N GLY A 121 2.38 22.68 0.00
CA GLY A 121 3.69 23.10 -0.51
C GLY A 121 4.86 22.20 -0.12
N ASP A 122 4.62 21.22 0.77
CA ASP A 122 5.64 20.35 1.36
C ASP A 122 5.24 18.87 1.51
N ASN A 123 4.04 18.52 1.03
CA ASN A 123 3.45 17.19 1.09
C ASN A 123 3.13 16.67 2.52
N THR A 124 3.00 17.57 3.49
CA THR A 124 2.55 17.25 4.84
C THR A 124 1.09 17.65 5.08
N PRO A 125 0.40 17.09 6.10
CA PRO A 125 0.89 16.10 7.04
C PRO A 125 1.01 14.70 6.43
N ALA A 126 1.84 13.86 7.04
CA ALA A 126 1.87 12.43 6.78
C ALA A 126 0.59 11.75 7.30
N MET A 127 0.21 10.63 6.70
CA MET A 127 -0.77 9.71 7.30
C MET A 127 -0.03 8.82 8.30
N LEU A 128 0.06 9.30 9.55
CA LEU A 128 0.79 8.63 10.63
C LEU A 128 -0.09 7.60 11.34
N TYR A 129 0.39 6.36 11.40
CA TYR A 129 -0.20 5.26 12.15
C TYR A 129 0.81 4.74 13.17
N THR A 130 0.43 4.69 14.44
CA THR A 130 1.29 4.23 15.52
C THR A 130 0.70 3.00 16.20
N GLU A 131 1.57 2.06 16.56
CA GLU A 131 1.23 0.87 17.34
C GLU A 131 2.31 0.63 18.38
N ILE A 132 1.91 0.32 19.62
CA ILE A 132 2.85 -0.06 20.67
C ILE A 132 3.01 -1.57 20.64
N VAL A 133 4.25 -2.03 20.54
CA VAL A 133 4.61 -3.45 20.48
C VAL A 133 5.60 -3.81 21.59
N PRO A 134 5.76 -5.09 21.97
CA PRO A 134 6.81 -5.48 22.90
C PRO A 134 8.21 -5.15 22.37
N GLY A 135 9.14 -4.78 23.27
CA GLY A 135 10.55 -4.60 22.93
C GLY A 135 11.03 -3.14 22.99
N GLU A 136 12.21 -2.90 22.45
CA GLU A 136 12.96 -1.63 22.57
C GLU A 136 13.38 -1.04 21.21
N ASN A 137 12.84 -1.54 20.11
CA ASN A 137 13.10 -1.04 18.77
C ASN A 137 11.89 -0.29 18.21
N ILE A 138 12.13 0.54 17.21
CA ILE A 138 11.07 1.14 16.39
C ILE A 138 11.20 0.62 14.97
N LYS A 139 10.13 -0.01 14.47
CA LYS A 139 10.02 -0.35 13.06
C LYS A 139 9.27 0.78 12.34
N ILE A 140 9.90 1.35 11.34
CA ILE A 140 9.39 2.44 10.53
C ILE A 140 9.10 1.89 9.14
N THR A 141 7.85 1.98 8.69
CA THR A 141 7.48 1.64 7.31
C THR A 141 6.89 2.87 6.62
N VAL A 142 7.45 3.25 5.49
CA VAL A 142 6.95 4.35 4.65
C VAL A 142 6.41 3.76 3.37
N GLY A 143 5.11 3.97 3.12
CA GLY A 143 4.41 3.58 1.90
C GLY A 143 3.79 4.79 1.22
N PRO A 144 4.39 5.33 0.16
CA PRO A 144 3.76 6.39 -0.63
C PRO A 144 2.50 5.87 -1.32
N LYS A 145 1.34 6.44 -0.98
CA LYS A 145 0.04 6.00 -1.50
C LYS A 145 -0.47 6.92 -2.61
N GLY A 146 -0.43 6.42 -3.85
CA GLY A 146 -0.96 7.11 -5.01
C GLY A 146 -2.50 7.17 -4.99
N PHE A 147 -3.07 8.29 -5.45
CA PHE A 147 -4.51 8.54 -5.32
C PHE A 147 -5.35 8.03 -6.50
N GLY A 148 -4.75 7.73 -7.63
CA GLY A 148 -5.47 7.04 -8.70
C GLY A 148 -6.05 5.70 -8.23
N SER A 149 -5.27 4.94 -7.47
CA SER A 149 -5.69 3.68 -6.88
C SER A 149 -6.42 3.84 -5.54
N GLU A 150 -6.04 4.81 -4.68
CA GLU A 150 -6.73 5.07 -3.41
C GLU A 150 -8.21 5.40 -3.62
N ASN A 151 -8.53 6.20 -4.65
CA ASN A 151 -9.90 6.57 -4.99
C ASN A 151 -10.79 5.38 -5.38
N MET A 152 -10.20 4.26 -5.74
CA MET A 152 -10.93 3.04 -6.12
C MET A 152 -11.19 2.11 -4.94
N SER A 153 -10.67 2.45 -3.77
CA SER A 153 -10.84 1.64 -2.55
C SER A 153 -12.25 1.76 -2.00
N GLN A 154 -12.75 0.68 -1.41
CA GLN A 154 -14.13 0.59 -0.91
C GLN A 154 -14.17 -0.05 0.48
N ILE A 155 -15.20 0.28 1.24
CA ILE A 155 -15.51 -0.36 2.52
C ILE A 155 -17.01 -0.65 2.60
N ARG A 156 -17.36 -1.80 3.17
CA ARG A 156 -18.74 -2.22 3.39
C ARG A 156 -18.92 -2.85 4.76
N MET A 157 -19.97 -2.43 5.45
CA MET A 157 -20.37 -3.00 6.74
C MET A 157 -21.39 -4.12 6.50
N PHE A 158 -20.93 -5.38 6.54
CA PHE A 158 -21.80 -6.52 6.36
C PHE A 158 -22.46 -6.95 7.68
N LYS A 159 -23.62 -7.60 7.56
CA LYS A 159 -24.17 -8.45 8.61
C LYS A 159 -23.54 -9.84 8.50
N PRO A 160 -23.36 -10.57 9.62
CA PRO A 160 -22.79 -11.93 9.59
C PRO A 160 -23.50 -12.90 8.65
N SER A 161 -24.78 -12.66 8.38
CA SER A 161 -25.57 -13.48 7.43
C SER A 161 -25.11 -13.40 5.98
N ALA A 162 -24.30 -12.42 5.60
CA ALA A 162 -23.69 -12.37 4.28
C ALA A 162 -22.65 -13.48 4.07
N GLY A 163 -22.05 -13.95 5.17
CA GLY A 163 -21.08 -15.05 5.15
C GLY A 163 -19.84 -14.75 4.31
N LEU A 164 -19.04 -15.77 4.09
CA LEU A 164 -17.83 -15.68 3.28
C LEU A 164 -18.13 -15.28 1.83
N GLN A 165 -19.25 -15.75 1.27
CA GLN A 165 -19.60 -15.43 -0.11
C GLN A 165 -19.82 -13.93 -0.31
N GLY A 166 -20.48 -13.25 0.64
CA GLY A 166 -20.66 -11.79 0.56
C GLY A 166 -19.34 -11.01 0.57
N ILE A 167 -18.31 -11.50 1.29
CA ILE A 167 -16.97 -10.93 1.25
C ILE A 167 -16.31 -11.16 -0.11
N LYS A 168 -16.36 -12.39 -0.64
CA LYS A 168 -15.80 -12.72 -1.96
C LYS A 168 -16.42 -11.87 -3.07
N ASP A 169 -17.74 -11.78 -3.08
CA ASP A 169 -18.48 -10.99 -4.07
C ASP A 169 -18.09 -9.50 -3.98
N PHE A 170 -17.93 -8.97 -2.78
CA PHE A 170 -17.53 -7.58 -2.58
C PHE A 170 -16.10 -7.29 -3.04
N ILE A 171 -15.15 -8.20 -2.84
CA ILE A 171 -13.79 -8.04 -3.33
C ILE A 171 -13.79 -7.96 -4.87
N ILE A 172 -14.53 -8.85 -5.53
CA ILE A 172 -14.66 -8.84 -7.00
C ILE A 172 -15.35 -7.56 -7.47
N GLU A 173 -16.48 -7.18 -6.86
CA GLU A 173 -17.22 -5.95 -7.18
C GLU A 173 -16.34 -4.70 -7.07
N ALA A 174 -15.51 -4.63 -6.03
CA ALA A 174 -14.61 -3.50 -5.82
C ALA A 174 -13.55 -3.40 -6.93
N VAL A 175 -12.95 -4.53 -7.33
CA VAL A 175 -11.95 -4.57 -8.40
C VAL A 175 -12.59 -4.32 -9.76
N GLU A 176 -13.76 -4.90 -10.04
CA GLU A 176 -14.50 -4.68 -11.30
C GLU A 176 -14.90 -3.20 -11.44
N THR A 177 -15.39 -2.58 -10.36
CA THR A 177 -15.73 -1.15 -10.32
C THR A 177 -14.49 -0.28 -10.53
N ALA A 178 -13.35 -0.67 -9.98
CA ALA A 178 -12.08 0.03 -10.18
C ALA A 178 -11.64 0.00 -11.66
N GLY A 179 -11.81 -1.14 -12.31
CA GLY A 179 -11.47 -1.31 -13.73
C GLY A 179 -10.02 -0.88 -14.03
N PRO A 180 -9.79 -0.09 -15.10
CA PRO A 180 -8.45 0.37 -15.47
C PRO A 180 -7.93 1.56 -14.63
N ASN A 181 -8.80 2.22 -13.85
CA ASN A 181 -8.46 3.47 -13.16
C ASN A 181 -7.26 3.38 -12.20
N PRO A 182 -7.03 2.27 -11.47
CA PRO A 182 -5.87 2.13 -10.58
C PRO A 182 -4.57 1.75 -11.30
N CYS A 183 -4.51 1.81 -12.61
CA CYS A 183 -3.34 1.41 -13.41
C CYS A 183 -2.89 -0.05 -13.11
N PRO A 184 -3.68 -1.06 -13.50
CA PRO A 184 -3.31 -2.47 -13.29
C PRO A 184 -1.99 -2.83 -14.02
N PRO A 185 -1.30 -3.90 -13.58
CA PRO A 185 -1.75 -4.90 -12.61
C PRO A 185 -1.79 -4.37 -11.18
N MET A 186 -2.85 -4.70 -10.46
CA MET A 186 -3.11 -4.18 -9.11
C MET A 186 -2.43 -5.02 -8.02
N VAL A 187 -2.24 -4.41 -6.84
CA VAL A 187 -2.12 -5.12 -5.58
C VAL A 187 -3.35 -4.79 -4.73
N VAL A 188 -4.00 -5.80 -4.22
CA VAL A 188 -5.24 -5.66 -3.47
C VAL A 188 -5.02 -6.00 -2.00
N GLY A 189 -5.22 -5.03 -1.12
CA GLY A 189 -5.23 -5.22 0.32
C GLY A 189 -6.65 -5.35 0.84
N VAL A 190 -6.94 -6.41 1.57
CA VAL A 190 -8.26 -6.67 2.15
C VAL A 190 -8.16 -6.65 3.67
N GLY A 191 -9.03 -5.89 4.31
CA GLY A 191 -9.20 -5.89 5.75
C GLY A 191 -10.55 -6.48 6.13
N ILE A 192 -10.58 -7.43 7.07
CA ILE A 192 -11.80 -8.06 7.52
C ILE A 192 -11.88 -8.02 9.04
N GLY A 193 -12.99 -7.50 9.57
CA GLY A 193 -13.23 -7.44 11.00
C GLY A 193 -12.83 -6.11 11.65
N GLY A 194 -12.69 -6.09 12.98
CA GLY A 194 -12.52 -4.87 13.76
C GLY A 194 -13.75 -3.97 13.74
N THR A 195 -13.53 -2.67 13.62
CA THR A 195 -14.52 -1.59 13.48
C THR A 195 -14.37 -0.94 12.11
N PHE A 196 -15.22 0.01 11.77
CA PHE A 196 -15.19 0.73 10.48
C PHE A 196 -13.79 1.27 10.12
N ASP A 197 -13.18 2.00 11.05
CA ASP A 197 -11.85 2.59 10.91
C ASP A 197 -10.74 1.52 10.90
N LYS A 198 -10.84 0.54 11.81
CA LYS A 198 -9.86 -0.55 11.93
C LYS A 198 -9.85 -1.44 10.68
N CYS A 199 -11.01 -1.73 10.13
CA CYS A 199 -11.14 -2.50 8.90
C CYS A 199 -10.43 -1.82 7.72
N ALA A 200 -10.62 -0.52 7.55
CA ALA A 200 -9.91 0.25 6.53
C ALA A 200 -8.38 0.28 6.76
N LEU A 201 -7.95 0.40 8.02
CA LEU A 201 -6.52 0.34 8.38
C LEU A 201 -5.92 -1.04 8.10
N LEU A 202 -6.65 -2.14 8.37
CA LEU A 202 -6.19 -3.50 8.06
C LEU A 202 -5.97 -3.66 6.55
N ALA A 203 -6.91 -3.21 5.71
CA ALA A 203 -6.76 -3.25 4.26
C ALA A 203 -5.52 -2.47 3.79
N LYS A 204 -5.23 -1.32 4.41
CA LYS A 204 -4.04 -0.53 4.11
C LYS A 204 -2.75 -1.20 4.57
N LYS A 205 -2.74 -1.84 5.75
CA LYS A 205 -1.60 -2.64 6.23
C LYS A 205 -1.34 -3.84 5.32
N ALA A 206 -2.39 -4.49 4.80
CA ALA A 206 -2.27 -5.61 3.87
C ALA A 206 -1.47 -5.25 2.61
N LEU A 207 -1.54 -3.99 2.14
CA LEU A 207 -0.75 -3.51 1.01
C LEU A 207 0.76 -3.38 1.31
N MET A 208 1.14 -3.35 2.60
CA MET A 208 2.55 -3.26 3.04
C MET A 208 3.16 -4.64 3.30
N ARG A 209 2.39 -5.72 3.16
CA ARG A 209 2.89 -7.10 3.29
C ARG A 209 3.57 -7.52 1.98
N PRO A 210 4.75 -8.19 2.04
CA PRO A 210 5.41 -8.71 0.84
C PRO A 210 4.51 -9.65 0.05
N LEU A 211 4.59 -9.58 -1.28
CA LEU A 211 3.76 -10.41 -2.19
C LEU A 211 4.17 -11.89 -2.20
N ASP A 212 5.41 -12.19 -1.84
CA ASP A 212 5.93 -13.55 -1.68
C ASP A 212 5.64 -14.17 -0.31
N SER A 213 4.95 -13.43 0.58
CA SER A 213 4.50 -13.94 1.87
C SER A 213 3.11 -14.55 1.78
N SER A 214 2.84 -15.57 2.60
CA SER A 214 1.51 -16.15 2.76
C SER A 214 0.90 -15.73 4.10
N ASN A 215 -0.42 -15.66 4.16
CA ASN A 215 -1.12 -15.46 5.43
C ASN A 215 -0.77 -16.59 6.42
N PRO A 216 -0.48 -16.30 7.69
CA PRO A 216 -0.16 -17.33 8.68
C PRO A 216 -1.35 -18.25 8.98
N ASP A 217 -2.59 -17.82 8.75
CA ASP A 217 -3.77 -18.67 8.84
C ASP A 217 -4.04 -19.34 7.48
N PRO A 218 -3.99 -20.69 7.39
CA PRO A 218 -4.19 -21.41 6.13
C PRO A 218 -5.53 -21.10 5.44
N PHE A 219 -6.58 -20.84 6.21
CA PHE A 219 -7.88 -20.45 5.67
C PHE A 219 -7.80 -19.16 4.84
N TYR A 220 -7.13 -18.15 5.37
CA TYR A 220 -6.95 -16.89 4.66
C TYR A 220 -5.89 -17.00 3.56
N ALA A 221 -4.85 -17.81 3.73
CA ALA A 221 -3.88 -18.08 2.67
C ALA A 221 -4.51 -18.71 1.43
N ASP A 222 -5.44 -19.66 1.63
CA ASP A 222 -6.20 -20.25 0.52
C ASP A 222 -7.19 -19.25 -0.10
N LEU A 223 -7.81 -18.40 0.72
CA LEU A 223 -8.70 -17.35 0.25
C LEU A 223 -7.94 -16.28 -0.56
N GLU A 224 -6.73 -15.91 -0.18
CA GLU A 224 -5.87 -14.99 -0.94
C GLU A 224 -5.63 -15.52 -2.36
N LYS A 225 -5.27 -16.79 -2.49
CA LYS A 225 -5.04 -17.45 -3.79
C LYS A 225 -6.32 -17.51 -4.62
N GLU A 226 -7.40 -18.00 -4.03
CA GLU A 226 -8.71 -18.10 -4.72
C GLU A 226 -9.17 -16.75 -5.25
N MET A 227 -9.03 -15.69 -4.44
CA MET A 227 -9.48 -14.36 -4.85
C MET A 227 -8.58 -13.73 -5.90
N LEU A 228 -7.26 -13.96 -5.85
CA LEU A 228 -6.34 -13.50 -6.89
C LEU A 228 -6.65 -14.15 -8.25
N GLU A 229 -6.92 -15.46 -8.27
CA GLU A 229 -7.35 -16.18 -9.47
C GLU A 229 -8.63 -15.57 -10.05
N LYS A 230 -9.66 -15.38 -9.23
CA LYS A 230 -10.94 -14.79 -9.65
C LYS A 230 -10.82 -13.36 -10.15
N ILE A 231 -9.95 -12.54 -9.54
CA ILE A 231 -9.68 -11.19 -10.02
C ILE A 231 -9.04 -11.24 -11.41
N ASN A 232 -8.14 -12.16 -11.63
CA ASN A 232 -7.47 -12.31 -12.92
C ASN A 232 -8.42 -12.84 -14.01
N GLU A 233 -9.45 -13.62 -13.66
CA GLU A 233 -10.52 -14.02 -14.57
C GLU A 233 -11.39 -12.85 -15.10
N LEU A 234 -11.36 -11.68 -14.44
CA LEU A 234 -12.05 -10.47 -14.93
C LEU A 234 -11.48 -9.97 -16.27
N GLY A 235 -10.22 -10.32 -16.59
CA GLY A 235 -9.61 -9.99 -17.87
C GLY A 235 -9.42 -8.50 -18.12
N ILE A 236 -9.37 -7.66 -17.07
CA ILE A 236 -9.10 -6.21 -17.19
C ILE A 236 -7.71 -6.01 -17.79
N GLY A 237 -6.75 -6.80 -17.33
CA GLY A 237 -5.41 -6.85 -17.88
C GLY A 237 -4.53 -5.63 -17.57
N PRO A 238 -3.24 -5.67 -17.98
CA PRO A 238 -2.29 -4.58 -17.76
C PRO A 238 -2.79 -3.27 -18.35
N GLN A 239 -2.82 -2.21 -17.54
CA GLN A 239 -3.32 -0.86 -17.87
C GLN A 239 -4.76 -0.84 -18.44
N GLY A 240 -5.54 -1.92 -18.25
CA GLY A 240 -6.91 -2.03 -18.76
C GLY A 240 -7.03 -2.40 -20.24
N PHE A 241 -5.95 -2.89 -20.87
CA PHE A 241 -5.94 -3.28 -22.28
C PHE A 241 -6.33 -4.74 -22.53
N GLY A 242 -6.87 -5.40 -21.50
CA GLY A 242 -7.17 -6.83 -21.56
C GLY A 242 -5.93 -7.69 -21.27
N GLY A 243 -6.15 -8.98 -21.05
CA GLY A 243 -5.11 -9.94 -20.72
C GLY A 243 -5.38 -10.70 -19.43
N LYS A 244 -4.47 -11.57 -19.06
CA LYS A 244 -4.60 -12.46 -17.92
C LYS A 244 -4.26 -11.77 -16.59
N THR A 245 -3.46 -10.70 -16.62
CA THR A 245 -2.90 -10.07 -15.43
C THR A 245 -3.67 -8.81 -15.05
N THR A 246 -4.71 -8.96 -14.24
CA THR A 246 -5.45 -7.84 -13.62
C THR A 246 -4.79 -7.41 -12.31
N ALA A 247 -4.35 -8.39 -11.51
CA ALA A 247 -3.64 -8.16 -10.25
C ALA A 247 -2.43 -9.10 -10.13
N ILE A 248 -1.38 -8.63 -9.45
CA ILE A 248 -0.16 -9.38 -9.15
C ILE A 248 -0.12 -9.90 -7.71
N GLY A 249 -1.05 -9.47 -6.86
CA GLY A 249 -1.14 -9.94 -5.48
C GLY A 249 -2.41 -9.51 -4.78
N LEU A 250 -2.81 -10.31 -3.80
CA LEU A 250 -3.89 -10.02 -2.87
C LEU A 250 -3.50 -10.51 -1.49
N ASN A 251 -3.54 -9.60 -0.52
CA ASN A 251 -3.25 -9.88 0.89
C ASN A 251 -4.46 -9.57 1.76
N ILE A 252 -4.72 -10.43 2.75
CA ILE A 252 -5.84 -10.29 3.70
C ILE A 252 -5.29 -10.12 5.12
N GLU A 253 -5.73 -9.07 5.80
CA GLU A 253 -5.48 -8.86 7.23
C GLU A 253 -6.80 -8.92 8.00
N THR A 254 -6.78 -9.54 9.18
CA THR A 254 -8.00 -9.78 9.95
C THR A 254 -7.88 -9.36 11.39
N MET A 255 -9.01 -9.07 12.00
CA MET A 255 -9.13 -8.78 13.43
C MET A 255 -10.48 -9.28 13.97
N PRO A 256 -10.55 -9.73 15.23
CA PRO A 256 -11.82 -10.02 15.88
C PRO A 256 -12.80 -8.84 15.75
N THR A 257 -14.10 -9.15 15.58
CA THR A 257 -15.14 -8.14 15.41
C THR A 257 -16.34 -8.42 16.32
N HIS A 258 -17.27 -7.47 16.40
CA HIS A 258 -18.50 -7.64 17.15
C HIS A 258 -19.41 -8.71 16.53
N ILE A 259 -20.09 -9.51 17.35
CA ILE A 259 -20.94 -10.62 16.90
C ILE A 259 -22.00 -10.22 15.86
N ALA A 260 -22.44 -8.97 15.86
CA ALA A 260 -23.47 -8.45 14.93
C ALA A 260 -22.88 -7.79 13.67
N GLY A 261 -21.57 -7.74 13.51
CA GLY A 261 -20.89 -7.06 12.41
C GLY A 261 -19.89 -7.96 11.68
N MET A 262 -19.63 -7.64 10.41
CA MET A 262 -18.60 -8.25 9.59
C MET A 262 -18.11 -7.21 8.57
N PRO A 263 -17.36 -6.18 9.01
CA PRO A 263 -16.84 -5.17 8.09
C PRO A 263 -15.79 -5.77 7.17
N CYS A 264 -15.80 -5.32 5.91
CA CYS A 264 -14.79 -5.65 4.92
C CYS A 264 -14.36 -4.38 4.17
N ALA A 265 -13.08 -4.16 4.05
CA ALA A 265 -12.49 -3.08 3.27
C ALA A 265 -11.55 -3.64 2.20
N VAL A 266 -11.58 -3.03 1.02
CA VAL A 266 -10.70 -3.32 -0.10
C VAL A 266 -9.92 -2.04 -0.42
N ASN A 267 -8.61 -2.05 -0.19
CA ASN A 267 -7.72 -0.95 -0.55
C ASN A 267 -6.85 -1.37 -1.73
N ILE A 268 -6.78 -0.55 -2.77
CA ILE A 268 -6.14 -0.92 -4.03
C ILE A 268 -4.86 -0.12 -4.24
N ASN A 269 -3.79 -0.79 -4.65
CA ASN A 269 -2.57 -0.19 -5.21
C ASN A 269 -2.46 -0.49 -6.72
N CYS A 270 -1.79 0.42 -7.45
CA CYS A 270 -1.38 0.19 -8.83
C CYS A 270 -0.16 -0.74 -8.90
N HIS A 271 0.34 -1.00 -10.11
CA HIS A 271 1.58 -1.75 -10.35
C HIS A 271 2.82 -1.12 -9.69
N VAL A 272 2.80 0.17 -9.38
CA VAL A 272 3.83 0.84 -8.57
C VAL A 272 3.47 0.73 -7.08
N THR A 273 3.20 -0.48 -6.59
CA THR A 273 3.05 -0.75 -5.17
C THR A 273 4.43 -0.73 -4.52
N ARG A 274 4.63 0.20 -3.59
CA ARG A 274 5.96 0.52 -3.07
C ARG A 274 5.93 0.85 -1.59
N HIS A 275 6.91 0.34 -0.90
CA HIS A 275 7.19 0.70 0.49
C HIS A 275 8.64 0.39 0.83
N LYS A 276 9.15 1.05 1.84
CA LYS A 276 10.47 0.77 2.43
C LYS A 276 10.33 0.72 3.94
N MET A 277 11.17 -0.07 4.56
CA MET A 277 11.12 -0.31 6.00
C MET A 277 12.51 -0.31 6.60
N GLU A 278 12.61 0.20 7.84
CA GLU A 278 13.80 0.10 8.67
C GLU A 278 13.44 -0.13 10.12
N VAL A 279 14.32 -0.82 10.83
CA VAL A 279 14.22 -1.03 12.28
C VAL A 279 15.41 -0.34 12.94
N ILE A 280 15.12 0.56 13.88
CA ILE A 280 16.12 1.32 14.64
C ILE A 280 16.09 0.95 16.12
#